data_0f6d66df9975a4248a84378276d34065
#
_entry.id   0f6d66df9975a4248a84378276d34065
#
_cell.length_a   1.000
_cell.length_b   1.000
_cell.length_c   1.000
_cell.angle_alpha   90.00
_cell.angle_beta   90.00
_cell.angle_gamma   90.00
#
_symmetry.space_group_name_H-M   'P 1'
#
loop_
_entity.id
_entity.type
_entity.pdbx_description
1 polymer ?
#
loop_
_entity_poly.entity_id
_entity_poly.type
_entity_poly.pdbx_seq_one_letter_code
_entity_poly.pdbx_strand_id
1 'polypeptide(L)'
;DVNATTQATRPPGTLAIWVAVICTGVIVYASLQPFTGWTAQPANARFFLLQLPQRVLWNDVAFNIGAYVPLGAALVLVWPRRLSRSRRVGLTAAVAVILSFLMETAQTWLPTRYASTLDMLANATGALLGALLGLLLTLSDYLTAWAAAIRERWVVSGATGDLMLALLAVWLLAQVHPAIPLFAATFHPGQQAAFEPAVLVVELTQTAAALIGIGLFTDLTMRRRWLGGVALVLVIVVAVLMKTAAAQAVLKPVAWDEWLRPGNALGLAAGAFALMLLFWLPRRVKSIIAGI
;
A
#
# COMPACT_ATOMS: atom_id res chain seq x y z
N ASP A 1 21.29 -38.50 -22.23
CA ASP A 1 21.27 -37.12 -22.73
C ASP A 1 19.88 -36.69 -23.20
N VAL A 2 18.85 -36.78 -22.36
CA VAL A 2 17.49 -36.30 -22.69
C VAL A 2 16.85 -35.65 -21.46
N ASN A 3 17.53 -34.78 -20.76
CA ASN A 3 16.92 -34.03 -19.64
C ASN A 3 17.35 -32.56 -19.54
N ALA A 4 17.74 -31.95 -20.66
CA ALA A 4 18.10 -30.52 -20.71
C ALA A 4 17.07 -29.67 -21.44
N THR A 5 15.82 -30.09 -21.51
CA THR A 5 14.78 -29.34 -22.22
C THR A 5 13.61 -29.01 -21.30
N THR A 6 13.29 -27.75 -21.28
CA THR A 6 12.11 -27.11 -20.70
C THR A 6 12.21 -26.73 -19.23
N GLN A 7 13.16 -25.86 -18.86
CA GLN A 7 12.76 -24.80 -17.94
C GLN A 7 11.83 -23.85 -18.72
N ALA A 8 10.58 -24.26 -18.85
CA ALA A 8 9.51 -23.41 -19.34
C ALA A 8 9.59 -22.12 -18.51
N THR A 9 9.81 -20.99 -19.18
CA THR A 9 9.80 -19.66 -18.58
C THR A 9 8.47 -19.49 -17.86
N ARG A 10 8.45 -19.72 -16.55
CA ARG A 10 7.24 -19.42 -15.78
C ARG A 10 6.90 -17.95 -16.06
N PRO A 11 5.65 -17.66 -16.47
CA PRO A 11 5.22 -16.27 -16.66
C PRO A 11 5.50 -15.47 -15.39
N PRO A 12 5.78 -14.16 -15.49
CA PRO A 12 5.94 -13.30 -14.32
C PRO A 12 4.73 -13.54 -13.41
N GLY A 13 4.98 -13.74 -12.10
CA GLY A 13 3.89 -14.01 -11.15
C GLY A 13 2.85 -12.91 -11.25
N THR A 14 1.60 -13.25 -11.50
CA THR A 14 0.49 -12.30 -11.64
C THR A 14 0.42 -11.34 -10.45
N LEU A 15 0.79 -11.80 -9.26
CA LEU A 15 0.91 -10.96 -8.06
C LEU A 15 1.88 -9.79 -8.24
N ALA A 16 3.07 -10.01 -8.80
CA ALA A 16 4.06 -8.94 -9.00
C ALA A 16 3.52 -7.87 -9.98
N ILE A 17 2.80 -8.30 -11.01
CA ILE A 17 2.17 -7.38 -11.97
C ILE A 17 1.11 -6.53 -11.25
N TRP A 18 0.22 -7.14 -10.46
CA TRP A 18 -0.81 -6.40 -9.73
C TRP A 18 -0.21 -5.43 -8.72
N VAL A 19 0.80 -5.85 -7.96
CA VAL A 19 1.50 -4.96 -7.02
C VAL A 19 2.13 -3.79 -7.76
N ALA A 20 2.80 -4.02 -8.90
CA ALA A 20 3.40 -2.93 -9.69
C ALA A 20 2.34 -1.94 -10.20
N VAL A 21 1.22 -2.44 -10.77
CA VAL A 21 0.12 -1.62 -11.27
C VAL A 21 -0.51 -0.78 -10.15
N ILE A 22 -0.83 -1.41 -9.02
CA ILE A 22 -1.48 -0.74 -7.90
C ILE A 22 -0.53 0.28 -7.26
N CYS A 23 0.74 -0.08 -7.02
CA CYS A 23 1.72 0.88 -6.50
C CYS A 23 1.89 2.08 -7.43
N THR A 24 1.93 1.86 -8.76
CA THR A 24 1.97 2.95 -9.72
C THR A 24 0.73 3.85 -9.59
N GLY A 25 -0.47 3.27 -9.50
CA GLY A 25 -1.71 4.03 -9.31
C GLY A 25 -1.73 4.84 -8.01
N VAL A 26 -1.25 4.26 -6.90
CA VAL A 26 -1.14 4.95 -5.61
C VAL A 26 -0.13 6.10 -5.67
N ILE A 27 1.03 5.89 -6.33
CA ILE A 27 2.04 6.95 -6.52
C ILE A 27 1.45 8.09 -7.34
N VAL A 28 0.80 7.80 -8.47
CA VAL A 28 0.14 8.82 -9.30
C VAL A 28 -0.91 9.59 -8.48
N TYR A 29 -1.77 8.87 -7.76
CA TYR A 29 -2.79 9.49 -6.91
C TYR A 29 -2.16 10.41 -5.85
N ALA A 30 -1.20 9.91 -5.08
CA ALA A 30 -0.56 10.66 -4.01
C ALA A 30 0.23 11.88 -4.52
N SER A 31 0.87 11.74 -5.69
CA SER A 31 1.65 12.82 -6.31
C SER A 31 0.77 13.95 -6.84
N LEU A 32 -0.42 13.64 -7.37
CA LEU A 32 -1.28 14.61 -8.06
C LEU A 32 -2.49 15.10 -7.22
N GLN A 33 -2.68 14.56 -6.01
CA GLN A 33 -3.72 15.07 -5.10
C GLN A 33 -3.43 16.57 -4.78
N PRO A 34 -4.44 17.48 -4.78
CA PRO A 34 -5.88 17.22 -4.73
C PRO A 34 -6.59 17.14 -6.09
N PHE A 35 -5.89 17.05 -7.20
CA PHE A 35 -6.41 17.01 -8.57
C PHE A 35 -7.17 18.28 -9.01
N THR A 36 -7.13 19.32 -8.22
CA THR A 36 -7.80 20.61 -8.46
C THR A 36 -6.78 21.73 -8.42
N GLY A 37 -7.13 22.86 -9.01
CA GLY A 37 -6.26 24.05 -9.02
C GLY A 37 -5.17 24.02 -10.10
N TRP A 38 -5.32 23.19 -11.13
CA TRP A 38 -4.39 23.18 -12.26
C TRP A 38 -4.32 24.54 -12.94
N THR A 39 -3.10 25.02 -13.18
CA THR A 39 -2.85 26.32 -13.82
C THR A 39 -2.52 26.13 -15.30
N ALA A 40 -2.89 27.13 -16.12
CA ALA A 40 -2.57 27.11 -17.54
C ALA A 40 -1.06 27.26 -17.82
N GLN A 41 -0.31 27.82 -16.87
CA GLN A 41 1.14 27.97 -16.95
C GLN A 41 1.78 27.31 -15.73
N PRO A 42 2.92 26.62 -15.90
CA PRO A 42 3.60 25.99 -14.78
C PRO A 42 4.10 27.05 -13.81
N ALA A 43 3.69 26.93 -12.53
CA ALA A 43 4.04 27.89 -11.50
C ALA A 43 5.56 27.97 -11.23
N ASN A 44 6.30 26.90 -11.54
CA ASN A 44 7.75 26.76 -11.34
C ASN A 44 8.45 26.29 -12.63
N ALA A 45 8.18 26.94 -13.75
CA ALA A 45 8.71 26.60 -15.08
C ALA A 45 10.26 26.69 -15.19
N ARG A 46 10.94 27.16 -14.17
CA ARG A 46 12.41 27.07 -14.10
C ARG A 46 12.74 25.64 -13.72
N PHE A 47 13.28 24.90 -14.69
CA PHE A 47 13.77 23.55 -14.60
C PHE A 47 14.09 23.11 -13.17
N PHE A 48 13.12 22.47 -12.50
CA PHE A 48 13.30 21.92 -11.15
C PHE A 48 14.52 21.00 -11.05
N LEU A 49 14.96 20.44 -12.19
CA LEU A 49 16.18 19.62 -12.31
C LEU A 49 17.47 20.37 -11.98
N LEU A 50 17.47 21.70 -12.04
CA LEU A 50 18.65 22.54 -11.81
C LEU A 50 18.65 23.18 -10.40
N GLN A 51 17.62 22.97 -9.62
CA GLN A 51 17.48 23.57 -8.30
C GLN A 51 17.42 22.49 -7.22
N LEU A 52 18.41 22.48 -6.34
CA LEU A 52 18.33 21.70 -5.11
C LEU A 52 17.47 22.48 -4.10
N PRO A 53 16.61 21.79 -3.32
CA PRO A 53 15.79 22.44 -2.33
C PRO A 53 16.67 23.09 -1.24
N GLN A 54 16.34 24.32 -0.86
CA GLN A 54 17.07 25.04 0.19
C GLN A 54 16.89 24.40 1.58
N ARG A 55 15.80 23.65 1.78
CA ARG A 55 15.50 22.91 3.01
C ARG A 55 15.12 21.48 2.65
N VAL A 56 15.76 20.52 3.32
CA VAL A 56 15.47 19.10 3.17
C VAL A 56 14.49 18.71 4.28
N LEU A 57 13.30 18.27 3.90
CA LEU A 57 12.33 17.67 4.81
C LEU A 57 12.56 16.15 4.79
N TRP A 58 13.25 15.63 5.78
CA TRP A 58 13.62 14.21 5.86
C TRP A 58 12.42 13.26 5.84
N ASN A 59 11.28 13.71 6.36
CA ASN A 59 10.04 12.94 6.30
C ASN A 59 9.57 12.75 4.85
N ASP A 60 9.65 13.78 4.02
CA ASP A 60 9.26 13.70 2.60
C ASP A 60 10.19 12.74 1.85
N VAL A 61 11.50 12.86 2.10
CA VAL A 61 12.51 11.92 1.54
C VAL A 61 12.18 10.48 1.95
N ALA A 62 11.88 10.24 3.22
CA ALA A 62 11.56 8.90 3.73
C ALA A 62 10.26 8.35 3.10
N PHE A 63 9.23 9.19 2.95
CA PHE A 63 7.98 8.78 2.29
C PHE A 63 8.18 8.46 0.82
N ASN A 64 8.96 9.27 0.09
CA ASN A 64 9.28 9.04 -1.30
C ASN A 64 10.05 7.73 -1.50
N ILE A 65 11.09 7.48 -0.68
CA ILE A 65 11.80 6.19 -0.67
C ILE A 65 10.81 5.06 -0.38
N GLY A 66 10.04 5.18 0.70
CA GLY A 66 9.10 4.15 1.15
C GLY A 66 8.04 3.77 0.11
N ALA A 67 7.50 4.75 -0.61
CA ALA A 67 6.49 4.54 -1.65
C ALA A 67 7.06 3.76 -2.86
N TYR A 68 8.33 3.98 -3.20
CA TYR A 68 8.96 3.35 -4.36
C TYR A 68 9.62 1.99 -4.06
N VAL A 69 9.87 1.64 -2.80
CA VAL A 69 10.39 0.31 -2.43
C VAL A 69 9.49 -0.83 -2.93
N PRO A 70 8.18 -0.88 -2.62
CA PRO A 70 7.33 -1.96 -3.10
C PRO A 70 7.18 -1.97 -4.63
N LEU A 71 7.16 -0.80 -5.27
CA LEU A 71 7.16 -0.70 -6.73
C LEU A 71 8.43 -1.32 -7.33
N GLY A 72 9.61 -0.97 -6.80
CA GLY A 72 10.88 -1.52 -7.26
C GLY A 72 10.98 -3.03 -7.07
N ALA A 73 10.52 -3.54 -5.92
CA ALA A 73 10.46 -4.97 -5.64
C ALA A 73 9.54 -5.71 -6.62
N ALA A 74 8.38 -5.17 -6.92
CA ALA A 74 7.45 -5.76 -7.87
C ALA A 74 7.99 -5.71 -9.31
N LEU A 75 8.47 -4.56 -9.76
CA LEU A 75 8.98 -4.38 -11.12
C LEU A 75 10.14 -5.34 -11.43
N VAL A 76 11.10 -5.49 -10.51
CA VAL A 76 12.23 -6.41 -10.74
C VAL A 76 11.79 -7.86 -10.88
N LEU A 77 10.65 -8.24 -10.30
CA LEU A 77 10.06 -9.58 -10.39
C LEU A 77 9.21 -9.77 -11.67
N VAL A 78 8.68 -8.69 -12.23
CA VAL A 78 7.93 -8.70 -13.50
C VAL A 78 8.85 -9.00 -14.70
N TRP A 79 10.10 -8.52 -14.66
CA TRP A 79 11.03 -8.73 -15.75
C TRP A 79 11.37 -10.21 -15.98
N PRO A 80 11.44 -10.67 -17.22
CA PRO A 80 11.75 -12.06 -17.54
C PRO A 80 13.06 -12.52 -16.90
N ARG A 81 13.09 -13.70 -16.33
CA ARG A 81 14.28 -14.28 -15.70
C ARG A 81 15.46 -14.53 -16.67
N ARG A 82 15.20 -14.55 -17.99
CA ARG A 82 16.24 -14.60 -19.05
C ARG A 82 17.12 -13.36 -19.08
N LEU A 83 16.66 -12.24 -18.56
CA LEU A 83 17.48 -11.04 -18.41
C LEU A 83 18.44 -11.19 -17.23
N SER A 84 19.67 -10.68 -17.39
CA SER A 84 20.63 -10.63 -16.29
C SER A 84 20.07 -9.80 -15.12
N ARG A 85 20.52 -10.10 -13.90
CA ARG A 85 20.06 -9.37 -12.70
C ARG A 85 20.32 -7.86 -12.85
N SER A 86 21.49 -7.47 -13.36
CA SER A 86 21.84 -6.07 -13.59
C SER A 86 20.89 -5.38 -14.59
N ARG A 87 20.52 -6.05 -15.69
CA ARG A 87 19.54 -5.52 -16.64
C ARG A 87 18.17 -5.34 -16.01
N ARG A 88 17.71 -6.29 -15.21
CA ARG A 88 16.43 -6.20 -14.49
C ARG A 88 16.42 -5.01 -13.53
N VAL A 89 17.49 -4.80 -12.76
CA VAL A 89 17.63 -3.64 -11.88
C VAL A 89 17.68 -2.34 -12.68
N GLY A 90 18.47 -2.29 -13.75
CA GLY A 90 18.55 -1.11 -14.60
C GLY A 90 17.23 -0.71 -15.23
N LEU A 91 16.46 -1.68 -15.76
CA LEU A 91 15.13 -1.44 -16.31
C LEU A 91 14.14 -0.97 -15.22
N THR A 92 14.21 -1.55 -14.03
CA THR A 92 13.39 -1.13 -12.89
C THR A 92 13.70 0.32 -12.49
N ALA A 93 14.98 0.66 -12.38
CA ALA A 93 15.40 2.03 -12.09
C ALA A 93 14.96 3.01 -13.19
N ALA A 94 15.10 2.64 -14.47
CA ALA A 94 14.67 3.47 -15.58
C ALA A 94 13.15 3.76 -15.53
N VAL A 95 12.32 2.73 -15.33
CA VAL A 95 10.86 2.90 -15.21
C VAL A 95 10.51 3.80 -14.03
N ALA A 96 11.14 3.58 -12.87
CA ALA A 96 10.89 4.39 -11.68
C ALA A 96 11.30 5.86 -11.85
N VAL A 97 12.45 6.11 -12.47
CA VAL A 97 12.93 7.48 -12.79
C VAL A 97 12.00 8.16 -13.78
N ILE A 98 11.56 7.45 -14.82
CA ILE A 98 10.60 8.01 -15.79
C ILE A 98 9.28 8.34 -15.10
N LEU A 99 8.74 7.43 -14.28
CA LEU A 99 7.51 7.70 -13.54
C LEU A 99 7.68 8.91 -12.61
N SER A 100 8.76 8.96 -11.85
CA SER A 100 9.06 10.08 -10.95
C SER A 100 9.18 11.39 -11.73
N PHE A 101 9.92 11.40 -12.83
CA PHE A 101 10.06 12.59 -13.68
C PHE A 101 8.72 13.08 -14.23
N LEU A 102 7.84 12.15 -14.66
CA LEU A 102 6.50 12.50 -15.12
C LEU A 102 5.65 13.12 -13.99
N MET A 103 5.74 12.58 -12.78
CA MET A 103 5.01 13.10 -11.62
C MET A 103 5.52 14.50 -11.22
N GLU A 104 6.83 14.67 -11.09
CA GLU A 104 7.44 15.97 -10.79
C GLU A 104 7.12 17.01 -11.87
N THR A 105 7.17 16.61 -13.14
CA THR A 105 6.78 17.48 -14.25
C THR A 105 5.30 17.88 -14.12
N ALA A 106 4.39 16.92 -13.90
CA ALA A 106 2.97 17.21 -13.74
C ALA A 106 2.70 18.14 -12.53
N GLN A 107 3.44 18.00 -11.44
CA GLN A 107 3.34 18.85 -10.26
C GLN A 107 3.69 20.32 -10.54
N THR A 108 4.47 20.63 -11.58
CA THR A 108 4.74 22.04 -11.93
C THR A 108 3.49 22.83 -12.31
N TRP A 109 2.41 22.15 -12.73
CA TRP A 109 1.11 22.79 -13.00
C TRP A 109 0.17 22.81 -11.78
N LEU A 110 0.61 22.27 -10.63
CA LEU A 110 -0.16 22.27 -9.37
C LEU A 110 0.47 23.24 -8.39
N PRO A 111 -0.13 24.41 -8.11
CA PRO A 111 0.44 25.44 -7.22
C PRO A 111 0.66 24.97 -5.78
N THR A 112 -0.06 23.92 -5.37
CA THR A 112 0.04 23.31 -4.02
C THR A 112 1.19 22.32 -3.90
N ARG A 113 1.92 22.04 -4.99
CA ARG A 113 3.02 21.09 -5.05
C ARG A 113 4.31 21.77 -5.49
N TYR A 114 5.43 21.23 -5.07
CA TYR A 114 6.76 21.69 -5.46
C TYR A 114 7.52 20.52 -6.09
N ALA A 115 7.79 20.64 -7.39
CA ALA A 115 8.63 19.67 -8.08
C ALA A 115 10.08 19.75 -7.56
N SER A 116 10.68 18.61 -7.25
CA SER A 116 11.98 18.53 -6.59
C SER A 116 12.87 17.45 -7.16
N THR A 117 14.10 17.81 -7.51
CA THR A 117 15.14 16.85 -7.89
C THR A 117 15.46 15.88 -6.76
N LEU A 118 15.34 16.33 -5.50
CA LEU A 118 15.57 15.48 -4.32
C LEU A 118 14.53 14.36 -4.25
N ASP A 119 13.26 14.66 -4.58
CA ASP A 119 12.20 13.67 -4.59
C ASP A 119 12.45 12.62 -5.68
N MET A 120 12.93 13.05 -6.86
CA MET A 120 13.34 12.10 -7.91
C MET A 120 14.47 11.18 -7.44
N LEU A 121 15.46 11.71 -6.74
CA LEU A 121 16.56 10.90 -6.19
C LEU A 121 16.08 9.94 -5.10
N ALA A 122 15.20 10.40 -4.21
CA ALA A 122 14.58 9.59 -3.18
C ALA A 122 13.76 8.43 -3.80
N ASN A 123 12.94 8.75 -4.80
CA ASN A 123 12.13 7.78 -5.55
C ASN A 123 13.00 6.73 -6.26
N ALA A 124 14.05 7.17 -6.94
CA ALA A 124 15.01 6.27 -7.60
C ALA A 124 15.73 5.37 -6.58
N THR A 125 16.14 5.94 -5.44
CA THR A 125 16.77 5.19 -4.34
C THR A 125 15.79 4.14 -3.79
N GLY A 126 14.54 4.52 -3.53
CA GLY A 126 13.50 3.59 -3.09
C GLY A 126 13.29 2.43 -4.07
N ALA A 127 13.20 2.73 -5.36
CA ALA A 127 13.05 1.72 -6.40
C ALA A 127 14.26 0.77 -6.49
N LEU A 128 15.49 1.29 -6.35
CA LEU A 128 16.70 0.47 -6.32
C LEU A 128 16.75 -0.43 -5.09
N LEU A 129 16.46 0.10 -3.90
CA LEU A 129 16.36 -0.69 -2.68
C LEU A 129 15.31 -1.79 -2.81
N GLY A 130 14.14 -1.45 -3.36
CA GLY A 130 13.07 -2.41 -3.65
C GLY A 130 13.51 -3.49 -4.64
N ALA A 131 14.18 -3.11 -5.72
CA ALA A 131 14.70 -4.06 -6.71
C ALA A 131 15.73 -5.02 -6.10
N LEU A 132 16.62 -4.53 -5.25
CA LEU A 132 17.57 -5.36 -4.53
C LEU A 132 16.86 -6.32 -3.57
N LEU A 133 15.89 -5.85 -2.79
CA LEU A 133 15.07 -6.70 -1.92
C LEU A 133 14.32 -7.77 -2.71
N GLY A 134 13.69 -7.40 -3.83
CA GLY A 134 13.00 -8.33 -4.71
C GLY A 134 13.94 -9.41 -5.28
N LEU A 135 15.17 -9.04 -5.65
CA LEU A 135 16.19 -10.01 -6.08
C LEU A 135 16.64 -10.91 -4.93
N LEU A 136 16.89 -10.35 -3.73
CA LEU A 136 17.29 -11.13 -2.56
C LEU A 136 16.25 -12.21 -2.23
N LEU A 137 14.96 -11.87 -2.30
CA LEU A 137 13.88 -12.86 -2.10
C LEU A 137 13.94 -14.00 -3.11
N THR A 138 14.51 -13.79 -4.31
CA THR A 138 14.65 -14.84 -5.34
C THR A 138 15.94 -15.64 -5.24
N LEU A 139 16.86 -15.31 -4.33
CA LEU A 139 18.13 -16.04 -4.18
C LEU A 139 17.95 -17.38 -3.46
N SER A 140 16.91 -17.52 -2.66
CA SER A 140 16.60 -18.74 -1.94
C SER A 140 15.44 -19.46 -2.60
N ASP A 141 15.72 -20.59 -3.23
CA ASP A 141 14.67 -21.47 -3.77
C ASP A 141 13.74 -21.99 -2.67
N TYR A 142 14.28 -22.16 -1.46
CA TYR A 142 13.49 -22.54 -0.28
C TYR A 142 12.48 -21.46 0.09
N LEU A 143 12.89 -20.19 0.20
CA LEU A 143 11.99 -19.09 0.55
C LEU A 143 10.93 -18.85 -0.53
N THR A 144 11.31 -18.95 -1.80
CA THR A 144 10.35 -18.78 -2.90
C THR A 144 9.34 -19.94 -2.96
N ALA A 145 9.80 -21.18 -2.75
CA ALA A 145 8.91 -22.35 -2.68
C ALA A 145 7.99 -22.30 -1.45
N TRP A 146 8.52 -21.90 -0.30
CA TRP A 146 7.76 -21.75 0.94
C TRP A 146 6.68 -20.66 0.80
N ALA A 147 7.02 -19.49 0.26
CA ALA A 147 6.06 -18.42 0.01
C ALA A 147 4.97 -18.83 -0.99
N ALA A 148 5.34 -19.54 -2.06
CA ALA A 148 4.39 -20.08 -3.01
C ALA A 148 3.46 -21.12 -2.36
N ALA A 149 3.99 -22.03 -1.55
CA ALA A 149 3.20 -23.03 -0.85
C ALA A 149 2.20 -22.40 0.15
N ILE A 150 2.63 -21.40 0.91
CA ILE A 150 1.72 -20.62 1.79
C ILE A 150 0.62 -19.97 0.95
N ARG A 151 1.00 -19.25 -0.11
CA ARG A 151 0.05 -18.57 -0.98
C ARG A 151 -0.99 -19.56 -1.55
N GLU A 152 -0.57 -20.69 -2.09
CA GLU A 152 -1.47 -21.71 -2.65
C GLU A 152 -2.37 -22.36 -1.60
N ARG A 153 -1.87 -22.52 -0.38
CA ARG A 153 -2.61 -23.15 0.71
C ARG A 153 -3.65 -22.23 1.32
N TRP A 154 -3.35 -20.93 1.40
CA TRP A 154 -4.13 -19.98 2.20
C TRP A 154 -5.00 -19.06 1.36
N VAL A 155 -4.58 -18.73 0.14
CA VAL A 155 -5.22 -17.71 -0.70
C VAL A 155 -5.98 -18.35 -1.86
N VAL A 156 -7.04 -17.70 -2.29
CA VAL A 156 -7.81 -18.06 -3.49
C VAL A 156 -6.87 -18.15 -4.69
N SER A 157 -7.06 -19.19 -5.53
CA SER A 157 -6.19 -19.46 -6.67
C SER A 157 -6.39 -18.45 -7.80
N GLY A 158 -5.35 -18.27 -8.61
CA GLY A 158 -5.41 -17.48 -9.84
C GLY A 158 -5.23 -15.98 -9.63
N ALA A 159 -5.46 -15.22 -10.71
CA ALA A 159 -5.23 -13.78 -10.78
C ALA A 159 -6.10 -12.99 -9.79
N THR A 160 -7.32 -13.46 -9.49
CA THR A 160 -8.19 -12.84 -8.51
C THR A 160 -7.57 -12.86 -7.12
N GLY A 161 -7.03 -14.01 -6.67
CA GLY A 161 -6.35 -14.08 -5.37
C GLY A 161 -5.10 -13.20 -5.31
N ASP A 162 -4.34 -13.10 -6.40
CA ASP A 162 -3.18 -12.24 -6.50
C ASP A 162 -3.56 -10.76 -6.43
N LEU A 163 -4.63 -10.36 -7.12
CA LEU A 163 -5.18 -9.00 -7.04
C LEU A 163 -5.64 -8.67 -5.62
N MET A 164 -6.39 -9.57 -4.98
CA MET A 164 -6.86 -9.36 -3.62
C MET A 164 -5.71 -9.22 -2.62
N LEU A 165 -4.66 -10.04 -2.73
CA LEU A 165 -3.45 -9.89 -1.91
C LEU A 165 -2.75 -8.56 -2.16
N ALA A 166 -2.64 -8.14 -3.42
CA ALA A 166 -2.02 -6.88 -3.77
C ALA A 166 -2.80 -5.69 -3.19
N LEU A 167 -4.13 -5.72 -3.24
CA LEU A 167 -4.99 -4.70 -2.63
C LEU A 167 -4.86 -4.66 -1.11
N LEU A 168 -4.81 -5.83 -0.43
CA LEU A 168 -4.54 -5.89 1.01
C LEU A 168 -3.17 -5.31 1.36
N ALA A 169 -2.14 -5.63 0.58
CA ALA A 169 -0.80 -5.10 0.80
C ALA A 169 -0.77 -3.58 0.65
N VAL A 170 -1.46 -3.03 -0.36
CA VAL A 170 -1.55 -1.58 -0.56
C VAL A 170 -2.36 -0.92 0.55
N TRP A 171 -3.46 -1.53 0.98
CA TRP A 171 -4.21 -1.02 2.12
C TRP A 171 -3.35 -0.98 3.40
N LEU A 172 -2.53 -1.99 3.65
CA LEU A 172 -1.57 -2.00 4.75
C LEU A 172 -0.50 -0.91 4.59
N LEU A 173 0.08 -0.78 3.39
CA LEU A 173 1.09 0.26 3.12
C LEU A 173 0.52 1.67 3.31
N ALA A 174 -0.75 1.90 2.96
CA ALA A 174 -1.43 3.16 3.20
C ALA A 174 -1.48 3.53 4.69
N GLN A 175 -1.44 2.54 5.60
CA GLN A 175 -1.42 2.79 7.05
C GLN A 175 -0.11 3.42 7.54
N VAL A 176 0.96 3.40 6.76
CA VAL A 176 2.21 4.12 7.08
C VAL A 176 2.00 5.64 7.04
N HIS A 177 1.06 6.13 6.24
CA HIS A 177 0.79 7.57 6.18
C HIS A 177 -0.08 7.99 7.38
N PRO A 178 0.41 8.92 8.25
CA PRO A 178 -0.30 9.25 9.50
C PRO A 178 -1.66 9.92 9.27
N ALA A 179 -1.81 10.70 8.20
CA ALA A 179 -3.06 11.41 7.88
C ALA A 179 -4.14 10.50 7.27
N ILE A 180 -3.81 9.28 6.82
CA ILE A 180 -4.82 8.33 6.34
C ILE A 180 -5.47 7.69 7.56
N PRO A 181 -6.80 7.77 7.72
CA PRO A 181 -7.45 7.20 8.89
C PRO A 181 -7.31 5.67 8.92
N LEU A 182 -7.04 5.13 10.11
CA LEU A 182 -7.24 3.71 10.38
C LEU A 182 -8.73 3.55 10.73
N PHE A 183 -9.48 2.87 9.86
CA PHE A 183 -10.95 2.88 9.88
C PHE A 183 -11.49 4.31 9.73
N ALA A 184 -12.14 4.88 10.74
CA ALA A 184 -12.57 6.28 10.76
C ALA A 184 -11.68 7.18 11.63
N ALA A 185 -10.66 6.61 12.27
CA ALA A 185 -9.83 7.34 13.22
C ALA A 185 -8.76 8.16 12.50
N THR A 186 -8.82 9.48 12.65
CA THR A 186 -7.77 10.40 12.25
C THR A 186 -6.95 10.81 13.47
N PHE A 187 -5.62 10.77 13.33
CA PHE A 187 -4.73 11.30 14.34
C PHE A 187 -4.69 12.83 14.22
N HIS A 188 -5.43 13.52 15.07
CA HIS A 188 -5.34 14.97 15.24
C HIS A 188 -4.78 15.26 16.64
N PRO A 189 -3.47 15.48 16.79
CA PRO A 189 -2.90 15.78 18.09
C PRO A 189 -3.53 17.03 18.68
N GLY A 190 -4.05 16.92 19.89
CA GLY A 190 -4.52 18.06 20.68
C GLY A 190 -5.98 18.49 20.49
N GLN A 191 -6.75 17.86 19.62
CA GLN A 191 -8.20 18.09 19.57
C GLN A 191 -8.93 17.08 20.46
N GLN A 192 -9.07 17.41 21.74
CA GLN A 192 -10.16 16.82 22.53
C GLN A 192 -11.48 17.37 21.94
N ALA A 193 -12.07 16.62 21.01
CA ALA A 193 -13.39 16.97 20.50
C ALA A 193 -14.38 16.89 21.66
N ALA A 194 -15.12 17.98 21.89
CA ALA A 194 -16.28 17.96 22.76
C ALA A 194 -17.18 16.80 22.34
N PHE A 195 -17.77 16.13 23.34
CA PHE A 195 -18.68 15.01 23.08
C PHE A 195 -19.91 15.54 22.32
N GLU A 196 -19.92 15.31 21.00
CA GLU A 196 -21.08 15.57 20.16
C GLU A 196 -21.72 14.25 19.72
N PRO A 197 -22.99 14.01 20.05
CA PRO A 197 -23.68 12.77 19.69
C PRO A 197 -23.65 12.46 18.18
N ALA A 198 -23.72 13.49 17.35
CA ALA A 198 -23.64 13.34 15.89
C ALA A 198 -22.28 12.80 15.42
N VAL A 199 -21.19 13.32 15.99
CA VAL A 199 -19.83 12.86 15.69
C VAL A 199 -19.64 11.40 16.14
N LEU A 200 -20.15 11.04 17.31
CA LEU A 200 -20.09 9.67 17.81
C LEU A 200 -20.78 8.68 16.87
N VAL A 201 -21.99 9.03 16.35
CA VAL A 201 -22.73 8.17 15.40
C VAL A 201 -21.95 8.02 14.08
N VAL A 202 -21.38 9.11 13.58
CA VAL A 202 -20.58 9.09 12.34
C VAL A 202 -19.33 8.22 12.52
N GLU A 203 -18.57 8.42 13.59
CA GLU A 203 -17.38 7.63 13.89
C GLU A 203 -17.73 6.13 14.06
N LEU A 204 -18.80 5.82 14.76
CA LEU A 204 -19.28 4.45 14.96
C LEU A 204 -19.63 3.78 13.62
N THR A 205 -20.45 4.45 12.80
CA THR A 205 -20.91 3.87 11.53
C THR A 205 -19.79 3.70 10.53
N GLN A 206 -18.89 4.68 10.40
CA GLN A 206 -17.74 4.62 9.51
C GLN A 206 -16.76 3.53 9.94
N THR A 207 -16.44 3.45 11.23
CA THR A 207 -15.52 2.44 11.77
C THR A 207 -16.10 1.03 11.60
N ALA A 208 -17.38 0.83 11.92
CA ALA A 208 -18.04 -0.46 11.75
C ALA A 208 -18.06 -0.88 10.27
N ALA A 209 -18.45 0.02 9.37
CA ALA A 209 -18.49 -0.26 7.94
C ALA A 209 -17.09 -0.57 7.36
N ALA A 210 -16.08 0.18 7.76
CA ALA A 210 -14.70 -0.04 7.32
C ALA A 210 -14.15 -1.39 7.83
N LEU A 211 -14.43 -1.74 9.10
CA LEU A 211 -14.04 -3.04 9.65
C LEU A 211 -14.77 -4.20 8.96
N ILE A 212 -16.06 -4.05 8.69
CA ILE A 212 -16.83 -5.05 7.94
C ILE A 212 -16.25 -5.20 6.53
N GLY A 213 -15.98 -4.11 5.84
CA GLY A 213 -15.41 -4.12 4.49
C GLY A 213 -14.07 -4.86 4.43
N ILE A 214 -13.10 -4.47 5.27
CA ILE A 214 -11.79 -5.13 5.28
C ILE A 214 -11.88 -6.58 5.78
N GLY A 215 -12.80 -6.86 6.71
CA GLY A 215 -13.02 -8.20 7.24
C GLY A 215 -13.58 -9.16 6.20
N LEU A 216 -14.61 -8.76 5.47
CA LEU A 216 -15.17 -9.54 4.38
C LEU A 216 -14.18 -9.70 3.22
N PHE A 217 -13.47 -8.63 2.87
CA PHE A 217 -12.44 -8.68 1.83
C PHE A 217 -11.33 -9.67 2.20
N THR A 218 -10.85 -9.63 3.45
CA THR A 218 -9.84 -10.57 3.94
C THR A 218 -10.37 -12.01 3.94
N ASP A 219 -11.60 -12.26 4.41
CA ASP A 219 -12.21 -13.59 4.39
C ASP A 219 -12.40 -14.13 2.97
N LEU A 220 -12.83 -13.29 2.04
CA LEU A 220 -12.99 -13.68 0.63
C LEU A 220 -11.65 -13.96 -0.05
N THR A 221 -10.57 -13.31 0.38
CA THR A 221 -9.20 -13.56 -0.09
C THR A 221 -8.70 -14.93 0.37
N MET A 222 -9.16 -15.43 1.54
CA MET A 222 -8.72 -16.72 2.07
C MET A 222 -9.44 -17.89 1.42
N ARG A 223 -8.70 -18.95 1.13
CA ARG A 223 -9.22 -20.17 0.51
C ARG A 223 -10.14 -20.97 1.44
N ARG A 224 -9.85 -20.97 2.74
CA ARG A 224 -10.60 -21.69 3.78
C ARG A 224 -11.27 -20.72 4.73
N ARG A 225 -12.52 -20.98 5.09
CA ARG A 225 -13.33 -20.10 5.96
C ARG A 225 -12.68 -19.82 7.32
N TRP A 226 -12.06 -20.83 7.94
CA TRP A 226 -11.43 -20.64 9.26
C TRP A 226 -10.19 -19.73 9.22
N LEU A 227 -9.54 -19.61 8.05
CA LEU A 227 -8.39 -18.71 7.86
C LEU A 227 -8.80 -17.24 7.81
N GLY A 228 -10.05 -16.94 7.42
CA GLY A 228 -10.53 -15.55 7.29
C GLY A 228 -10.40 -14.76 8.60
N GLY A 229 -10.86 -15.33 9.71
CA GLY A 229 -10.75 -14.70 11.03
C GLY A 229 -9.30 -14.51 11.48
N VAL A 230 -8.46 -15.55 11.32
CA VAL A 230 -7.03 -15.46 11.67
C VAL A 230 -6.31 -14.42 10.83
N ALA A 231 -6.56 -14.43 9.51
CA ALA A 231 -5.97 -13.46 8.59
C ALA A 231 -6.42 -12.02 8.92
N LEU A 232 -7.70 -11.83 9.26
CA LEU A 232 -8.22 -10.52 9.68
C LEU A 232 -7.51 -10.00 10.93
N VAL A 233 -7.37 -10.83 11.95
CA VAL A 233 -6.65 -10.44 13.17
C VAL A 233 -5.22 -10.04 12.85
N LEU A 234 -4.52 -10.82 12.02
CA LEU A 234 -3.15 -10.50 11.59
C LEU A 234 -3.09 -9.18 10.82
N VAL A 235 -4.01 -8.96 9.87
CA VAL A 235 -4.10 -7.72 9.07
C VAL A 235 -4.32 -6.52 9.98
N ILE A 236 -5.24 -6.61 10.96
CA ILE A 236 -5.51 -5.52 11.89
C ILE A 236 -4.30 -5.25 12.79
N VAL A 237 -3.69 -6.28 13.37
CA VAL A 237 -2.50 -6.12 14.21
C VAL A 237 -1.37 -5.45 13.44
N VAL A 238 -1.08 -5.90 12.23
CA VAL A 238 -0.05 -5.29 11.38
C VAL A 238 -0.42 -3.84 11.05
N ALA A 239 -1.67 -3.55 10.71
CA ALA A 239 -2.13 -2.20 10.40
C ALA A 239 -1.96 -1.24 11.61
N VAL A 240 -2.34 -1.69 12.81
CA VAL A 240 -2.18 -0.90 14.05
C VAL A 240 -0.70 -0.67 14.35
N LEU A 241 0.14 -1.70 14.26
CA LEU A 241 1.58 -1.56 14.47
C LEU A 241 2.23 -0.59 13.47
N MET A 242 1.89 -0.70 12.19
CA MET A 242 2.39 0.22 11.15
C MET A 242 1.92 1.65 11.41
N LYS A 243 0.66 1.82 11.79
CA LYS A 243 0.07 3.12 12.07
C LYS A 243 0.71 3.79 13.28
N THR A 244 0.84 3.07 14.38
CA THR A 244 1.46 3.61 15.61
C THR A 244 2.93 3.94 15.40
N ALA A 245 3.67 3.09 14.70
CA ALA A 245 5.07 3.36 14.36
C ALA A 245 5.20 4.62 13.49
N ALA A 246 4.36 4.76 12.47
CA ALA A 246 4.36 5.92 11.59
C ALA A 246 3.95 7.22 12.34
N ALA A 247 2.94 7.14 13.19
CA ALA A 247 2.51 8.30 13.99
C ALA A 247 3.61 8.77 14.95
N GLN A 248 4.27 7.85 15.64
CA GLN A 248 5.39 8.19 16.54
C GLN A 248 6.59 8.78 15.79
N ALA A 249 6.89 8.28 14.58
CA ALA A 249 7.98 8.78 13.78
C ALA A 249 7.75 10.21 13.26
N VAL A 250 6.50 10.57 12.96
CA VAL A 250 6.15 11.83 12.27
C VAL A 250 5.58 12.88 13.21
N LEU A 251 4.67 12.51 14.12
CA LEU A 251 3.86 13.47 14.88
C LEU A 251 4.38 13.79 16.29
N LYS A 252 5.37 13.06 16.82
CA LYS A 252 5.94 13.20 18.18
C LYS A 252 4.91 13.24 19.33
N PRO A 253 5.32 12.83 20.51
CA PRO A 253 4.83 11.62 21.16
C PRO A 253 3.31 11.65 21.21
N VAL A 254 2.69 10.89 20.33
CA VAL A 254 1.25 10.62 20.36
C VAL A 254 1.05 9.38 21.21
N ALA A 255 0.11 9.42 22.14
CA ALA A 255 -0.28 8.23 22.87
C ALA A 255 -0.77 7.17 21.87
N TRP A 256 -0.36 5.92 22.06
CA TRP A 256 -0.66 4.82 21.13
C TRP A 256 -2.17 4.55 20.97
N ASP A 257 -2.99 4.99 21.91
CA ASP A 257 -4.44 4.85 21.98
C ASP A 257 -5.23 6.12 21.62
N GLU A 258 -4.55 7.21 21.25
CA GLU A 258 -5.20 8.50 20.91
C GLU A 258 -6.19 8.38 19.73
N TRP A 259 -6.02 7.37 18.88
CA TRP A 259 -6.94 7.06 17.80
C TRP A 259 -8.24 6.36 18.28
N LEU A 260 -8.25 5.80 19.50
CA LEU A 260 -9.36 5.01 20.03
C LEU A 260 -10.38 5.93 20.74
N ARG A 261 -11.08 6.74 19.96
CA ARG A 261 -12.19 7.55 20.45
C ARG A 261 -13.41 6.68 20.79
N PRO A 262 -14.34 7.15 21.65
CA PRO A 262 -15.54 6.37 22.01
C PRO A 262 -16.35 5.87 20.81
N GLY A 263 -16.56 6.70 19.80
CA GLY A 263 -17.26 6.32 18.57
C GLY A 263 -16.54 5.21 17.81
N ASN A 264 -15.21 5.32 17.69
CA ASN A 264 -14.38 4.29 17.03
C ASN A 264 -14.39 2.98 17.82
N ALA A 265 -14.28 3.03 19.15
CA ALA A 265 -14.34 1.83 20.00
C ALA A 265 -15.68 1.09 19.86
N LEU A 266 -16.79 1.83 19.92
CA LEU A 266 -18.13 1.28 19.69
C LEU A 266 -18.29 0.74 18.26
N GLY A 267 -17.74 1.45 17.27
CA GLY A 267 -17.73 1.02 15.87
C GLY A 267 -16.95 -0.27 15.66
N LEU A 268 -15.79 -0.42 16.30
CA LEU A 268 -15.02 -1.67 16.27
C LEU A 268 -15.80 -2.83 16.90
N ALA A 269 -16.44 -2.59 18.06
CA ALA A 269 -17.27 -3.61 18.71
C ALA A 269 -18.47 -4.02 17.85
N ALA A 270 -19.21 -3.05 17.32
CA ALA A 270 -20.35 -3.29 16.44
C ALA A 270 -19.93 -3.99 15.13
N GLY A 271 -18.86 -3.55 14.51
CA GLY A 271 -18.30 -4.17 13.30
C GLY A 271 -17.81 -5.59 13.52
N ALA A 272 -17.12 -5.84 14.66
CA ALA A 272 -16.69 -7.19 15.04
C ALA A 272 -17.88 -8.13 15.28
N PHE A 273 -18.90 -7.64 15.98
CA PHE A 273 -20.15 -8.42 16.19
C PHE A 273 -20.83 -8.73 14.85
N ALA A 274 -20.98 -7.75 13.98
CA ALA A 274 -21.53 -7.95 12.64
C ALA A 274 -20.72 -8.96 11.82
N LEU A 275 -19.38 -8.89 11.87
CA LEU A 275 -18.50 -9.84 11.17
C LEU A 275 -18.65 -11.27 11.70
N MET A 276 -18.83 -11.48 13.00
CA MET A 276 -19.11 -12.80 13.56
C MET A 276 -20.36 -13.43 12.93
N LEU A 277 -21.39 -12.64 12.69
CA LEU A 277 -22.60 -13.11 12.01
C LEU A 277 -22.36 -13.31 10.50
N LEU A 278 -21.72 -12.36 9.85
CA LEU A 278 -21.47 -12.38 8.41
C LEU A 278 -20.53 -13.52 7.98
N PHE A 279 -19.58 -13.94 8.83
CA PHE A 279 -18.65 -15.03 8.49
C PHE A 279 -19.34 -16.38 8.29
N TRP A 280 -20.55 -16.56 8.85
CA TRP A 280 -21.36 -17.77 8.61
C TRP A 280 -22.06 -17.78 7.26
N LEU A 281 -22.21 -16.63 6.60
CA LEU A 281 -22.88 -16.52 5.32
C LEU A 281 -22.13 -17.23 4.18
N PRO A 282 -22.85 -17.69 3.14
CA PRO A 282 -22.23 -18.18 1.93
C PRO A 282 -21.34 -17.14 1.24
N ARG A 283 -20.27 -17.58 0.58
CA ARG A 283 -19.33 -16.66 -0.11
C ARG A 283 -20.01 -15.73 -1.10
N ARG A 284 -21.01 -16.21 -1.85
CA ARG A 284 -21.77 -15.39 -2.81
C ARG A 284 -22.47 -14.22 -2.15
N VAL A 285 -23.04 -14.43 -0.97
CA VAL A 285 -23.71 -13.35 -0.21
C VAL A 285 -22.68 -12.35 0.30
N LYS A 286 -21.55 -12.84 0.82
CA LYS A 286 -20.44 -11.99 1.29
C LYS A 286 -19.87 -11.13 0.16
N SER A 287 -19.70 -11.68 -1.05
CA SER A 287 -19.18 -10.90 -2.20
C SER A 287 -20.15 -9.80 -2.60
N ILE A 288 -21.46 -10.05 -2.58
CA ILE A 288 -22.46 -9.01 -2.84
C ILE A 288 -22.40 -7.90 -1.79
N ILE A 289 -22.31 -8.26 -0.49
CA ILE A 289 -22.23 -7.27 0.60
C ILE A 289 -20.91 -6.47 0.50
N ALA A 290 -19.81 -7.12 0.14
CA ALA A 290 -18.52 -6.47 -0.03
C ALA A 290 -18.41 -5.64 -1.33
N GLY A 291 -19.38 -5.75 -2.25
CA GLY A 291 -19.34 -5.06 -3.54
C GLY A 291 -18.30 -5.64 -4.53
N ILE A 292 -18.03 -6.96 -4.43
CA ILE A 292 -17.00 -7.67 -5.21
C ILE A 292 -17.63 -8.80 -6.02
#